data_29059c3ee12ecdbfdcf555c9843c43e2
#
_entry.id   29059c3ee12ecdbfdcf555c9843c43e2
#
_cell.length_a   1.000
_cell.length_b   1.000
_cell.length_c   1.000
_cell.angle_alpha   90.00
_cell.angle_beta   90.00
_cell.angle_gamma   90.00
#
_symmetry.space_group_name_H-M   'P 1'
#
loop_
_entity.id
_entity.type
_entity.pdbx_description
1 polymer ?
#
loop_
_entity_poly.entity_id
_entity_poly.type
_entity_poly.pdbx_seq_one_letter_code
_entity_poly.pdbx_strand_id
1 'polypeptide(L)'
;ECGFALQYPSDLSKVEVPPDTGDPAAPKLDVFFVDPEGTQIGGKSVGMLLARKIITGTRPDLAKRLEVHDSFYVGADVFYSYLVLNDCWWERYHMRTADDLFERAEALEARLRTGTMPPVVLDQFRQILEYFGQSPVIVRSSSLLEDAYGNSFSGKYESVFCGNQGNPEERLADFIEAVRTIYASTMSQEAL
;
A
#
# COMPACT_ATOMS: atom_id res chain seq x y z
N GLU A 1 13.52 -10.26 -0.37
CA GLU A 1 12.19 -10.18 -1.00
C GLU A 1 11.47 -8.98 -0.42
N CYS A 2 11.47 -7.86 -1.16
CA CYS A 2 10.71 -6.67 -0.79
C CYS A 2 9.24 -6.92 -1.18
N GLY A 3 8.43 -7.33 -0.24
CA GLY A 3 6.98 -7.27 -0.36
C GLY A 3 6.51 -5.89 0.04
N PHE A 4 5.73 -5.25 -0.80
CA PHE A 4 4.97 -4.08 -0.42
C PHE A 4 3.62 -4.55 0.08
N ALA A 5 3.17 -3.93 1.12
CA ALA A 5 1.87 -4.26 1.60
C ALA A 5 0.91 -3.14 1.29
N LEU A 6 0.19 -3.40 0.31
CA LEU A 6 -1.12 -2.91 0.07
C LEU A 6 -1.90 -4.12 -0.41
N GLN A 7 -2.75 -4.68 0.39
CA GLN A 7 -3.48 -5.88 0.04
C GLN A 7 -4.72 -5.53 -0.77
N TYR A 8 -4.89 -6.27 -1.83
CA TYR A 8 -5.98 -6.21 -2.74
C TYR A 8 -6.74 -7.53 -2.74
N PRO A 9 -8.06 -7.57 -2.62
CA PRO A 9 -8.81 -8.76 -2.94
C PRO A 9 -8.88 -8.91 -4.44
N SER A 10 -8.64 -10.10 -4.93
CA SER A 10 -8.90 -10.49 -6.32
C SER A 10 -10.37 -10.32 -6.72
N ASP A 11 -11.24 -10.06 -5.75
CA ASP A 11 -12.67 -9.86 -5.93
C ASP A 11 -13.21 -8.88 -4.88
N LEU A 12 -13.38 -7.61 -5.30
CA LEU A 12 -14.00 -6.57 -4.47
C LEU A 12 -15.46 -6.89 -4.08
N SER A 13 -16.11 -7.83 -4.74
CA SER A 13 -17.48 -8.24 -4.36
C SER A 13 -17.52 -8.92 -2.99
N LYS A 14 -16.37 -9.33 -2.46
CA LYS A 14 -16.22 -9.87 -1.10
C LYS A 14 -15.97 -8.80 -0.03
N VAL A 15 -15.82 -7.54 -0.43
CA VAL A 15 -15.77 -6.41 0.48
C VAL A 15 -17.19 -6.07 0.89
N GLU A 16 -17.65 -6.63 1.97
CA GLU A 16 -18.84 -6.12 2.64
C GLU A 16 -18.48 -4.79 3.29
N VAL A 17 -18.65 -3.70 2.54
CA VAL A 17 -18.71 -2.37 3.15
C VAL A 17 -19.97 -2.37 4.00
N PRO A 18 -19.90 -2.24 5.33
CA PRO A 18 -21.10 -2.14 6.13
C PRO A 18 -21.90 -0.93 5.62
N PRO A 19 -23.20 -1.04 5.52
CA PRO A 19 -24.01 0.10 5.11
C PRO A 19 -23.71 1.25 6.05
N ASP A 20 -23.56 2.44 5.48
CA ASP A 20 -23.48 3.68 6.26
C ASP A 20 -24.79 3.81 7.04
N THR A 21 -24.76 3.39 8.29
CA THR A 21 -25.93 3.42 9.17
C THR A 21 -26.12 4.77 9.81
N GLY A 22 -25.19 5.74 9.58
CA GLY A 22 -25.17 7.00 10.28
C GLY A 22 -24.93 6.85 11.78
N ASP A 23 -24.68 5.63 12.27
CA ASP A 23 -24.40 5.34 13.66
C ASP A 23 -22.89 5.52 13.92
N PRO A 24 -22.49 6.52 14.72
CA PRO A 24 -21.07 6.73 15.04
C PRO A 24 -20.46 5.59 15.88
N ALA A 25 -21.31 4.69 16.41
CA ALA A 25 -20.88 3.49 17.13
C ALA A 25 -20.83 2.24 16.22
N ALA A 26 -21.27 2.33 14.97
CA ALA A 26 -21.12 1.23 14.03
C ALA A 26 -19.64 0.92 13.86
N PRO A 27 -19.21 -0.35 13.90
CA PRO A 27 -17.83 -0.68 13.67
C PRO A 27 -17.46 -0.24 12.26
N LYS A 28 -16.68 0.84 12.17
CA LYS A 28 -16.06 1.22 10.91
C LYS A 28 -15.17 0.08 10.46
N LEU A 29 -15.27 -0.23 9.21
CA LEU A 29 -14.55 -1.32 8.62
C LEU A 29 -13.05 -1.01 8.61
N ASP A 30 -12.34 -1.63 9.50
CA ASP A 30 -11.01 -1.22 9.86
C ASP A 30 -9.92 -1.74 8.97
N VAL A 31 -10.17 -2.82 8.32
CA VAL A 31 -9.15 -3.50 7.54
C VAL A 31 -9.76 -4.52 6.63
N PHE A 32 -9.45 -4.39 5.43
CA PHE A 32 -9.68 -5.42 4.48
C PHE A 32 -8.35 -5.88 4.02
N PHE A 33 -8.20 -7.01 4.10
CA PHE A 33 -7.95 -8.08 3.18
C PHE A 33 -6.78 -8.93 3.63
N VAL A 34 -7.14 -10.05 4.09
CA VAL A 34 -6.29 -11.21 3.94
C VAL A 34 -6.95 -12.00 2.81
N ASP A 35 -6.32 -12.03 1.64
CA ASP A 35 -6.63 -13.05 0.67
C ASP A 35 -6.37 -14.39 1.35
N PRO A 36 -7.35 -15.31 1.43
CA PRO A 36 -7.13 -16.63 1.99
C PRO A 36 -6.07 -17.43 1.22
N GLU A 37 -5.66 -17.00 0.05
CA GLU A 37 -4.60 -17.61 -0.76
C GLU A 37 -3.20 -17.03 -0.53
N GLY A 38 -3.03 -16.10 0.41
CA GLY A 38 -1.71 -15.76 0.94
C GLY A 38 -1.04 -14.55 0.32
N THR A 39 -1.78 -13.54 -0.14
CA THR A 39 -1.19 -12.24 -0.51
C THR A 39 -0.39 -11.66 0.66
N GLN A 40 0.86 -11.33 0.41
CA GLN A 40 1.76 -10.86 1.47
C GLN A 40 1.56 -9.36 1.71
N ILE A 41 1.33 -9.01 2.96
CA ILE A 41 1.38 -7.64 3.45
C ILE A 41 2.63 -7.46 4.31
N GLY A 42 3.21 -6.26 4.28
CA GLY A 42 4.46 -6.00 4.99
C GLY A 42 4.31 -5.78 6.48
N GLY A 43 5.45 -5.65 7.15
CA GLY A 43 5.56 -5.61 8.60
C GLY A 43 4.76 -4.48 9.25
N LYS A 44 4.77 -3.27 8.69
CA LYS A 44 4.00 -2.13 9.23
C LYS A 44 2.51 -2.43 9.29
N SER A 45 1.96 -2.96 8.21
CA SER A 45 0.54 -3.29 8.11
C SER A 45 0.15 -4.40 9.08
N VAL A 46 0.93 -5.49 9.09
CA VAL A 46 0.73 -6.61 10.03
C VAL A 46 0.82 -6.14 11.48
N GLY A 47 1.83 -5.33 11.81
CA GLY A 47 2.03 -4.79 13.14
C GLY A 47 0.85 -3.94 13.63
N MET A 48 0.34 -3.06 12.77
CA MET A 48 -0.82 -2.22 13.09
C MET A 48 -2.10 -3.05 13.29
N LEU A 49 -2.34 -4.03 12.41
CA LEU A 49 -3.48 -4.95 12.52
C LEU A 49 -3.43 -5.78 13.80
N LEU A 50 -2.26 -6.33 14.11
CA LEU A 50 -2.05 -7.14 15.30
C LEU A 50 -2.21 -6.31 16.58
N ALA A 51 -1.60 -5.12 16.65
CA ALA A 51 -1.72 -4.22 17.79
C ALA A 51 -3.19 -3.87 18.06
N ARG A 52 -3.93 -3.54 17.01
CA ARG A 52 -5.36 -3.26 17.13
C ARG A 52 -6.15 -4.47 17.61
N LYS A 53 -5.92 -5.65 17.03
CA LYS A 53 -6.59 -6.89 17.45
C LYS A 53 -6.32 -7.20 18.92
N ILE A 54 -5.08 -7.02 19.38
CA ILE A 54 -4.70 -7.22 20.78
C ILE A 54 -5.44 -6.22 21.67
N ILE A 55 -5.41 -4.92 21.36
CA ILE A 55 -6.06 -3.89 22.18
C ILE A 55 -7.57 -4.13 22.25
N THR A 56 -8.20 -4.42 21.10
CA THR A 56 -9.65 -4.65 21.05
C THR A 56 -10.06 -5.88 21.87
N GLY A 57 -9.24 -6.93 21.84
CA GLY A 57 -9.52 -8.18 22.56
C GLY A 57 -9.16 -8.15 24.05
N THR A 58 -8.13 -7.41 24.45
CA THR A 58 -7.60 -7.44 25.83
C THR A 58 -7.94 -6.21 26.65
N ARG A 59 -8.16 -5.07 26.01
CA ARG A 59 -8.41 -3.78 26.65
C ARG A 59 -9.55 -2.99 25.99
N PRO A 60 -10.81 -3.47 26.10
CA PRO A 60 -11.96 -2.79 25.52
C PRO A 60 -12.15 -1.34 25.99
N ASP A 61 -11.66 -1.03 27.19
CA ASP A 61 -11.64 0.33 27.75
C ASP A 61 -10.73 1.27 26.96
N LEU A 62 -9.59 0.78 26.47
CA LEU A 62 -8.69 1.53 25.58
C LEU A 62 -9.19 1.54 24.13
N ALA A 63 -9.75 0.45 23.67
CA ALA A 63 -10.30 0.35 22.32
C ALA A 63 -11.34 1.46 22.03
N LYS A 64 -12.18 1.79 23.00
CA LYS A 64 -13.16 2.90 22.90
C LYS A 64 -12.54 4.28 22.78
N ARG A 65 -11.26 4.43 23.10
CA ARG A 65 -10.51 5.70 23.07
C ARG A 65 -9.58 5.79 21.87
N LEU A 66 -9.44 4.70 21.12
CA LEU A 66 -8.69 4.69 19.89
C LEU A 66 -9.54 5.30 18.79
N GLU A 67 -8.97 6.27 18.12
CA GLU A 67 -9.53 6.77 16.89
C GLU A 67 -9.36 5.70 15.81
N VAL A 68 -10.44 5.46 15.08
CA VAL A 68 -10.43 4.50 13.98
C VAL A 68 -9.91 5.23 12.76
N HIS A 69 -8.73 4.82 12.28
CA HIS A 69 -8.21 5.29 11.01
C HIS A 69 -8.60 4.29 9.92
N ASP A 70 -9.26 4.79 8.88
CA ASP A 70 -9.55 3.98 7.71
C ASP A 70 -8.25 3.75 6.93
N SER A 71 -7.97 2.48 6.66
CA SER A 71 -6.76 2.08 5.94
C SER A 71 -7.10 1.02 4.91
N PHE A 72 -6.60 1.19 3.70
CA PHE A 72 -6.65 0.18 2.66
C PHE A 72 -5.25 -0.40 2.49
N TYR A 73 -5.17 -1.69 2.21
CA TYR A 73 -3.90 -2.39 2.01
C TYR A 73 -3.86 -2.95 0.60
N VAL A 74 -2.84 -2.59 -0.18
CA VAL A 74 -2.62 -3.06 -1.56
C VAL A 74 -1.54 -4.15 -1.52
N GLY A 75 -1.80 -5.30 -2.04
CA GLY A 75 -0.91 -6.46 -1.94
C GLY A 75 0.34 -6.37 -2.81
N ALA A 76 1.34 -7.18 -2.48
CA ALA A 76 2.56 -7.28 -3.26
C ALA A 76 2.32 -7.74 -4.71
N ASP A 77 1.24 -8.48 -4.94
CA ASP A 77 0.79 -8.92 -6.26
C ASP A 77 0.49 -7.76 -7.21
N VAL A 78 -0.07 -6.65 -6.70
CA VAL A 78 -0.29 -5.43 -7.49
C VAL A 78 1.04 -4.81 -7.93
N PHE A 79 2.03 -4.75 -7.03
CA PHE A 79 3.37 -4.29 -7.38
C PHE A 79 4.03 -5.19 -8.43
N TYR A 80 3.93 -6.51 -8.27
CA TYR A 80 4.48 -7.44 -9.24
C TYR A 80 3.78 -7.33 -10.60
N SER A 81 2.46 -7.19 -10.62
CA SER A 81 1.70 -6.93 -11.84
C SER A 81 2.13 -5.63 -12.52
N TYR A 82 2.40 -4.60 -11.73
CA TYR A 82 2.95 -3.34 -12.22
C TYR A 82 4.33 -3.51 -12.85
N LEU A 83 5.23 -4.26 -12.22
CA LEU A 83 6.56 -4.56 -12.77
C LEU A 83 6.47 -5.32 -14.10
N VAL A 84 5.61 -6.33 -14.18
CA VAL A 84 5.43 -7.14 -15.39
C VAL A 84 4.85 -6.30 -16.53
N LEU A 85 3.81 -5.52 -16.24
CA LEU A 85 3.16 -4.66 -17.25
C LEU A 85 4.11 -3.63 -17.86
N ASN A 86 5.10 -3.18 -17.10
CA ASN A 86 6.06 -2.16 -17.51
C ASN A 86 7.42 -2.73 -17.90
N ASP A 87 7.51 -4.03 -18.16
CA ASP A 87 8.76 -4.75 -18.52
C ASP A 87 9.92 -4.54 -17.54
N CYS A 88 9.60 -4.30 -16.26
CA CYS A 88 10.57 -4.03 -15.20
C CYS A 88 10.95 -5.28 -14.39
N TRP A 89 10.20 -6.38 -14.54
CA TRP A 89 10.38 -7.57 -13.72
C TRP A 89 11.76 -8.21 -13.87
N TRP A 90 12.16 -8.53 -15.10
CA TRP A 90 13.42 -9.20 -15.36
C TRP A 90 14.61 -8.31 -15.09
N GLU A 91 14.50 -7.03 -15.38
CA GLU A 91 15.53 -6.05 -15.07
C GLU A 91 15.79 -5.99 -13.56
N ARG A 92 14.73 -5.86 -12.77
CA ARG A 92 14.81 -5.91 -11.30
C ARG A 92 15.39 -7.24 -10.79
N TYR A 93 15.07 -8.35 -11.41
CA TYR A 93 15.59 -9.66 -11.03
C TYR A 93 17.09 -9.76 -11.28
N HIS A 94 17.56 -9.40 -12.47
CA HIS A 94 18.95 -9.54 -12.89
C HIS A 94 19.89 -8.51 -12.26
N MET A 95 19.39 -7.29 -11.94
CA MET A 95 20.25 -6.28 -11.32
C MET A 95 20.81 -6.69 -9.97
N ARG A 96 20.16 -7.61 -9.25
CA ARG A 96 20.60 -8.06 -7.91
C ARG A 96 21.99 -8.72 -7.90
N THR A 97 22.45 -9.21 -9.04
CA THR A 97 23.75 -9.87 -9.21
C THR A 97 24.66 -9.11 -10.18
N ALA A 98 24.29 -7.91 -10.59
CA ALA A 98 25.04 -7.12 -11.55
C ALA A 98 26.09 -6.25 -10.86
N ASP A 99 27.24 -6.06 -11.50
CA ASP A 99 28.33 -5.20 -10.99
C ASP A 99 27.94 -3.71 -11.06
N ASP A 100 27.00 -3.35 -11.96
CA ASP A 100 26.47 -2.01 -12.20
C ASP A 100 25.11 -1.77 -11.52
N LEU A 101 24.91 -2.37 -10.33
CA LEU A 101 23.64 -2.37 -9.59
C LEU A 101 23.02 -0.97 -9.47
N PHE A 102 23.78 0.03 -9.04
CA PHE A 102 23.25 1.37 -8.77
C PHE A 102 22.83 2.13 -10.03
N GLU A 103 23.57 1.98 -11.13
CA GLU A 103 23.20 2.60 -12.42
C GLU A 103 21.90 1.99 -12.97
N ARG A 104 21.76 0.67 -12.88
CA ARG A 104 20.54 -0.03 -13.26
C ARG A 104 19.37 0.34 -12.36
N ALA A 105 19.60 0.48 -11.07
CA ALA A 105 18.59 0.86 -10.12
C ALA A 105 18.04 2.26 -10.41
N GLU A 106 18.88 3.24 -10.72
CA GLU A 106 18.47 4.58 -11.10
C GLU A 106 17.61 4.58 -12.38
N ALA A 107 18.03 3.82 -13.40
CA ALA A 107 17.28 3.67 -14.62
C ALA A 107 15.90 3.00 -14.38
N LEU A 108 15.87 1.98 -13.54
CA LEU A 108 14.65 1.28 -13.17
C LEU A 108 13.72 2.16 -12.32
N GLU A 109 14.26 2.93 -11.39
CA GLU A 109 13.52 3.91 -10.60
C GLU A 109 12.80 4.92 -11.52
N ALA A 110 13.50 5.50 -12.48
CA ALA A 110 12.92 6.43 -13.44
C ALA A 110 11.75 5.81 -14.24
N ARG A 111 11.87 4.55 -14.63
CA ARG A 111 10.80 3.80 -15.32
C ARG A 111 9.61 3.56 -14.40
N LEU A 112 9.85 3.19 -13.16
CA LEU A 112 8.78 2.97 -12.18
C LEU A 112 8.00 4.26 -11.85
N ARG A 113 8.63 5.43 -11.93
CA ARG A 113 7.94 6.72 -11.75
C ARG A 113 6.97 7.05 -12.87
N THR A 114 7.15 6.50 -14.06
CA THR A 114 6.35 6.81 -15.26
C THR A 114 5.53 5.64 -15.78
N GLY A 115 5.59 4.48 -15.14
CA GLY A 115 4.93 3.25 -15.58
C GLY A 115 3.40 3.35 -15.62
N THR A 116 2.78 2.45 -16.36
CA THR A 116 1.33 2.35 -16.50
C THR A 116 0.74 1.44 -15.41
N MET A 117 -0.31 1.89 -14.73
CA MET A 117 -1.05 1.06 -13.78
C MET A 117 -1.95 0.06 -14.51
N PRO A 118 -2.07 -1.19 -14.00
CA PRO A 118 -3.04 -2.13 -14.55
C PRO A 118 -4.47 -1.56 -14.50
N PRO A 119 -5.28 -1.70 -15.57
CA PRO A 119 -6.62 -1.12 -15.63
C PRO A 119 -7.53 -1.53 -14.46
N VAL A 120 -7.47 -2.79 -14.06
CA VAL A 120 -8.24 -3.31 -12.93
C VAL A 120 -7.86 -2.61 -11.62
N VAL A 121 -6.61 -2.25 -11.43
CA VAL A 121 -6.12 -1.52 -10.25
C VAL A 121 -6.62 -0.07 -10.26
N LEU A 122 -6.68 0.56 -11.45
CA LEU A 122 -7.21 1.93 -11.58
C LEU A 122 -8.66 2.04 -11.12
N ASP A 123 -9.49 1.07 -11.49
CA ASP A 123 -10.90 1.07 -11.10
C ASP A 123 -11.07 0.95 -9.57
N GLN A 124 -10.18 0.26 -8.95
CA GLN A 124 -10.19 0.10 -7.51
C GLN A 124 -9.62 1.30 -6.76
N PHE A 125 -8.60 1.92 -7.29
CA PHE A 125 -8.12 3.17 -6.75
C PHE A 125 -9.20 4.26 -6.81
N ARG A 126 -10.02 4.29 -7.87
CA ARG A 126 -11.21 5.16 -7.94
C ARG A 126 -12.18 4.90 -6.79
N GLN A 127 -12.48 3.63 -6.52
CA GLN A 127 -13.39 3.25 -5.43
C GLN A 127 -12.84 3.64 -4.06
N ILE A 128 -11.53 3.44 -3.83
CA ILE A 128 -10.86 3.86 -2.60
C ILE A 128 -10.97 5.39 -2.43
N LEU A 129 -10.70 6.16 -3.48
CA LEU A 129 -10.79 7.60 -3.44
C LEU A 129 -12.22 8.11 -3.30
N GLU A 130 -13.19 7.41 -3.86
CA GLU A 130 -14.61 7.69 -3.65
C GLU A 130 -15.02 7.48 -2.19
N TYR A 131 -14.56 6.39 -1.58
CA TYR A 131 -14.76 6.11 -0.15
C TYR A 131 -14.21 7.22 0.74
N PHE A 132 -12.99 7.70 0.49
CA PHE A 132 -12.39 8.79 1.26
C PHE A 132 -12.98 10.17 0.96
N GLY A 133 -13.76 10.30 -0.11
CA GLY A 133 -14.25 11.59 -0.55
C GLY A 133 -13.11 12.54 -0.86
N GLN A 134 -13.09 13.71 -0.22
CA GLN A 134 -12.00 14.70 -0.34
C GLN A 134 -11.12 14.78 0.92
N SER A 135 -11.12 13.73 1.73
CA SER A 135 -10.22 13.66 2.88
C SER A 135 -8.78 13.40 2.43
N PRO A 136 -7.80 14.11 2.99
CA PRO A 136 -6.40 13.84 2.69
C PRO A 136 -6.03 12.39 3.02
N VAL A 137 -5.20 11.79 2.18
CA VAL A 137 -4.71 10.42 2.36
C VAL A 137 -3.19 10.39 2.37
N ILE A 138 -2.62 9.43 3.06
CA ILE A 138 -1.19 9.14 3.02
C ILE A 138 -0.97 7.79 2.37
N VAL A 139 -0.12 7.74 1.34
CA VAL A 139 0.36 6.50 0.73
C VAL A 139 1.70 6.16 1.37
N ARG A 140 1.81 4.96 1.93
CA ARG A 140 3.01 4.54 2.66
C ARG A 140 3.47 3.17 2.18
N SER A 141 4.77 3.00 2.11
CA SER A 141 5.37 1.69 1.96
C SER A 141 5.08 0.80 3.19
N SER A 142 5.02 -0.49 2.97
CA SER A 142 4.99 -1.49 4.02
C SER A 142 5.81 -2.70 3.55
N SER A 143 7.11 -2.60 3.69
CA SER A 143 8.03 -3.69 3.36
C SER A 143 8.12 -4.69 4.51
N LEU A 144 8.39 -5.96 4.19
CA LEU A 144 8.71 -6.98 5.20
C LEU A 144 10.00 -6.65 5.96
N LEU A 145 10.87 -5.80 5.38
CA LEU A 145 12.14 -5.41 6.00
C LEU A 145 12.00 -4.20 6.93
N GLU A 146 10.92 -3.40 6.81
CA GLU A 146 10.82 -2.14 7.54
C GLU A 146 10.52 -2.30 9.03
N ASP A 147 9.76 -3.28 9.42
CA ASP A 147 9.38 -3.49 10.82
C ASP A 147 9.39 -4.98 11.17
N ALA A 148 10.39 -5.71 10.68
CA ALA A 148 10.58 -7.11 11.06
C ALA A 148 11.09 -7.21 12.49
N TYR A 149 10.64 -8.21 13.23
CA TYR A 149 11.11 -8.50 14.58
C TYR A 149 12.65 -8.67 14.59
N GLY A 150 13.31 -7.80 15.34
CA GLY A 150 14.78 -7.81 15.46
C GLY A 150 15.55 -6.94 14.46
N ASN A 151 14.91 -6.47 13.39
CA ASN A 151 15.51 -5.55 12.42
C ASN A 151 14.50 -4.48 12.04
N SER A 152 14.67 -3.27 12.57
CA SER A 152 13.86 -2.12 12.18
C SER A 152 14.70 -1.20 11.31
N PHE A 153 14.36 -1.11 10.03
CA PHE A 153 14.96 -0.15 9.11
C PHE A 153 13.94 0.95 8.80
N SER A 154 13.97 2.00 9.60
CA SER A 154 13.12 3.18 9.41
C SER A 154 13.72 4.08 8.33
N GLY A 155 12.88 4.64 7.46
CA GLY A 155 13.26 5.70 6.52
C GLY A 155 13.85 5.23 5.18
N LYS A 156 13.83 3.93 4.86
CA LYS A 156 14.34 3.42 3.57
C LYS A 156 13.40 3.68 2.39
N TYR A 157 12.12 3.87 2.65
CA TYR A 157 11.10 4.02 1.61
C TYR A 157 10.28 5.27 1.85
N GLU A 158 9.76 5.81 0.76
CA GLU A 158 8.97 7.03 0.76
C GLU A 158 7.60 6.88 1.45
N SER A 159 7.09 8.03 1.88
CA SER A 159 5.69 8.21 2.27
C SER A 159 5.19 9.49 1.62
N VAL A 160 4.06 9.43 0.94
CA VAL A 160 3.54 10.55 0.16
C VAL A 160 2.17 10.96 0.69
N PHE A 161 2.02 12.24 1.01
CA PHE A 161 0.74 12.83 1.34
C PHE A 161 0.04 13.31 0.06
N CYS A 162 -1.18 12.82 -0.16
CA CYS A 162 -2.06 13.28 -1.21
C CYS A 162 -3.13 14.16 -0.60
N GLY A 163 -3.27 15.37 -1.09
CA GLY A 163 -4.31 16.29 -0.65
C GLY A 163 -5.72 15.79 -0.96
N ASN A 164 -5.85 14.94 -1.97
CA ASN A 164 -7.11 14.32 -2.40
C ASN A 164 -8.22 15.35 -2.68
N GLN A 165 -7.84 16.48 -3.29
CA GLN A 165 -8.73 17.59 -3.61
C GLN A 165 -8.90 17.71 -5.13
N GLY A 166 -9.98 18.33 -5.55
CA GLY A 166 -10.27 18.53 -6.97
C GLY A 166 -11.29 17.54 -7.53
N ASN A 167 -11.32 17.42 -8.85
CA ASN A 167 -12.20 16.46 -9.52
C ASN A 167 -11.68 15.02 -9.42
N PRO A 168 -12.52 14.00 -9.68
CA PRO A 168 -12.14 12.61 -9.52
C PRO A 168 -10.89 12.19 -10.33
N GLU A 169 -10.70 12.72 -11.52
CA GLU A 169 -9.55 12.36 -12.37
C GLU A 169 -8.24 13.01 -11.87
N GLU A 170 -8.30 14.25 -11.39
CA GLU A 170 -7.15 14.90 -10.74
C GLU A 170 -6.73 14.13 -9.48
N ARG A 171 -7.68 13.79 -8.64
CA ARG A 171 -7.45 13.01 -7.42
C ARG A 171 -6.83 11.65 -7.73
N LEU A 172 -7.33 10.96 -8.75
CA LEU A 172 -6.78 9.68 -9.20
C LEU A 172 -5.35 9.84 -9.73
N ALA A 173 -5.08 10.89 -10.52
CA ALA A 173 -3.75 11.15 -11.05
C ALA A 173 -2.73 11.38 -9.93
N ASP A 174 -3.05 12.23 -8.96
CA ASP A 174 -2.21 12.50 -7.79
C ASP A 174 -1.95 11.23 -6.96
N PHE A 175 -2.99 10.42 -6.78
CA PHE A 175 -2.86 9.16 -6.04
C PHE A 175 -1.98 8.14 -6.77
N ILE A 176 -2.12 8.01 -8.09
CA ILE A 176 -1.26 7.15 -8.92
C ILE A 176 0.19 7.61 -8.85
N GLU A 177 0.44 8.92 -8.90
CA GLU A 177 1.79 9.47 -8.78
C GLU A 177 2.41 9.13 -7.42
N ALA A 178 1.63 9.25 -6.35
CA ALA A 178 2.05 8.84 -5.01
C ALA A 178 2.42 7.34 -4.95
N VAL A 179 1.58 6.47 -5.51
CA VAL A 179 1.86 5.02 -5.56
C VAL A 179 3.11 4.72 -6.38
N ARG A 180 3.30 5.37 -7.53
CA ARG A 180 4.50 5.24 -8.35
C ARG A 180 5.75 5.68 -7.60
N THR A 181 5.67 6.76 -6.85
CA THR A 181 6.77 7.26 -5.99
C THR A 181 7.15 6.21 -4.95
N ILE A 182 6.17 5.59 -4.29
CA ILE A 182 6.44 4.50 -3.35
C ILE A 182 7.09 3.31 -4.06
N TYR A 183 6.58 2.89 -5.22
CA TYR A 183 7.18 1.77 -5.99
C TYR A 183 8.60 2.09 -6.45
N ALA A 184 8.84 3.30 -6.93
CA ALA A 184 10.16 3.75 -7.36
C ALA A 184 11.16 3.79 -6.19
N SER A 185 10.74 4.23 -5.00
CA SER A 185 11.59 4.27 -3.80
C SER A 185 12.19 2.92 -3.40
N THR A 186 11.66 1.82 -3.94
CA THR A 186 12.22 0.47 -3.74
C THR A 186 13.54 0.26 -4.46
N MET A 187 13.86 1.14 -5.39
CA MET A 187 15.09 1.14 -6.18
C MET A 187 16.05 2.24 -5.75
N SER A 188 15.73 2.99 -4.68
CA SER A 188 16.65 3.98 -4.14
C SER A 188 17.92 3.33 -3.57
N GLN A 189 19.01 4.08 -3.52
CA GLN A 189 20.28 3.60 -2.96
C GLN A 189 20.13 3.16 -1.49
N GLU A 190 19.25 3.83 -0.74
CA GLU A 190 18.98 3.53 0.66
C GLU A 190 18.21 2.22 0.82
N ALA A 191 17.46 1.81 -0.21
CA ALA A 191 16.63 0.60 -0.19
C ALA A 191 17.39 -0.65 -0.65
N LEU A 192 18.47 -0.47 -1.42
CA LEU A 192 19.30 -1.55 -1.96
C LEU A 192 20.48 -1.86 -1.05
#